data_8978129c57b7a4ed883c8b4e9400f475
#
_entry.id   8978129c57b7a4ed883c8b4e9400f475
#
_cell.length_a   1.000
_cell.length_b   1.000
_cell.length_c   1.000
_cell.angle_alpha   90.00
_cell.angle_beta   90.00
_cell.angle_gamma   90.00
#
_symmetry.space_group_name_H-M   'P 1'
#
loop_
_entity.id
_entity.type
_entity.pdbx_description
1 polymer ?
#
loop_
_entity_poly.entity_id
_entity_poly.type
_entity_poly.pdbx_seq_one_letter_code
_entity_poly.pdbx_strand_id
1 'polypeptide(L)'
;MEEKTYLKWYNKVGYGTGDIAGNVVYAFLSSFVMIYLTNTVGLNSGIVGTLIAVSKLFDGVTDIFFGTMIDHTKSKMGKARPWMFYGFFGCAITLFGVFAIPTSLGKTAQYAWFFIAYTLLNAVFYTANNIAYAALTSLVTKNSKERVQMGSFRFMFSFGTNLVIQSVTVGAVEMFGGGATAWRTIAFIYCIIGIITNTLAVFSVKELSDEELKDDSVAGEEDDKLSFKQIIKLLFSNKYFSMICVIYILQQLRASMVNVGIFFMTYVLLNKNLFGVFSWANNIPLIIALAITPTLVSKMKGMYKLNKYSYMLATVCRLMVAVAGYLGSVPLMLIFTVLTSLGEGPWQGDMSAVIAQCSEHTYLKSGKRIDGSMFSCTSLGVKLGGGIGIALSGWMLDISGYINLDNAVQPDSCINMMYFMYLWLPFIFDIIITVILSFLNVESANMKLKENMQNQ
;
A
#
# COMPACT_ATOMS: atom_id res chain seq x y z
N MET A 1 35.88 7.73 -3.04
CA MET A 1 35.61 8.11 -4.45
C MET A 1 34.19 8.65 -4.50
N GLU A 2 33.97 9.83 -5.12
CA GLU A 2 32.61 10.31 -5.36
C GLU A 2 31.96 9.38 -6.38
N GLU A 3 30.81 8.82 -6.03
CA GLU A 3 30.02 7.98 -6.94
C GLU A 3 29.56 8.82 -8.15
N LYS A 4 29.68 8.27 -9.36
CA LYS A 4 29.23 8.93 -10.60
C LYS A 4 27.76 9.34 -10.48
N THR A 5 27.45 10.59 -10.84
CA THR A 5 26.07 11.10 -10.86
C THR A 5 25.47 10.86 -12.24
N TYR A 6 24.33 10.18 -12.31
CA TYR A 6 23.62 9.84 -13.54
C TYR A 6 22.40 10.74 -13.78
N LEU A 7 21.75 11.22 -12.70
CA LEU A 7 20.45 11.89 -12.76
C LEU A 7 20.53 13.31 -12.20
N LYS A 8 19.97 14.25 -12.95
CA LYS A 8 19.71 15.61 -12.45
C LYS A 8 18.48 15.63 -11.53
N TRP A 9 18.32 16.70 -10.74
CA TRP A 9 17.22 16.79 -9.79
C TRP A 9 15.83 16.66 -10.45
N TYR A 10 15.64 17.27 -11.61
CA TYR A 10 14.36 17.22 -12.33
C TYR A 10 14.05 15.82 -12.91
N ASN A 11 15.07 15.01 -13.22
CA ASN A 11 14.86 13.61 -13.59
C ASN A 11 14.29 12.80 -12.42
N LYS A 12 14.80 13.04 -11.21
CA LYS A 12 14.36 12.35 -9.98
C LYS A 12 12.92 12.75 -9.61
N VAL A 13 12.61 14.05 -9.72
CA VAL A 13 11.24 14.56 -9.52
C VAL A 13 10.30 13.99 -10.57
N GLY A 14 10.67 14.07 -11.84
CA GLY A 14 9.87 13.54 -12.95
C GLY A 14 9.63 12.03 -12.82
N TYR A 15 10.66 11.25 -12.43
CA TYR A 15 10.48 9.84 -12.13
C TYR A 15 9.43 9.62 -11.01
N GLY A 16 9.49 10.42 -9.95
CA GLY A 16 8.55 10.33 -8.83
C GLY A 16 7.08 10.51 -9.24
N THR A 17 6.78 11.26 -10.33
CA THR A 17 5.39 11.45 -10.81
C THR A 17 4.68 10.14 -11.21
N GLY A 18 5.44 9.06 -11.43
CA GLY A 18 4.87 7.72 -11.65
C GLY A 18 4.06 7.21 -10.45
N ASP A 19 4.40 7.62 -9.23
CA ASP A 19 3.61 7.31 -8.05
C ASP A 19 2.31 8.13 -7.96
N ILE A 20 2.21 9.30 -8.62
CA ILE A 20 0.93 9.98 -8.81
C ILE A 20 0.02 9.08 -9.66
N ALA A 21 0.52 8.61 -10.81
CA ALA A 21 -0.24 7.74 -11.68
C ALA A 21 -0.69 6.45 -10.97
N GLY A 22 0.23 5.76 -10.30
CA GLY A 22 -0.06 4.53 -9.56
C GLY A 22 -1.08 4.73 -8.43
N ASN A 23 -0.95 5.82 -7.67
CA ASN A 23 -1.84 6.08 -6.54
C ASN A 23 -3.21 6.66 -6.95
N VAL A 24 -3.31 7.37 -8.07
CA VAL A 24 -4.61 7.71 -8.66
C VAL A 24 -5.45 6.45 -8.91
N VAL A 25 -4.84 5.38 -9.41
CA VAL A 25 -5.53 4.08 -9.57
C VAL A 25 -5.77 3.41 -8.22
N TYR A 26 -4.71 3.22 -7.43
CA TYR A 26 -4.77 2.43 -6.19
C TYR A 26 -5.66 3.07 -5.12
N ALA A 27 -5.48 4.37 -4.83
CA ALA A 27 -6.25 5.07 -3.80
C ALA A 27 -7.72 5.20 -4.19
N PHE A 28 -8.01 5.46 -5.47
CA PHE A 28 -9.37 5.56 -5.95
C PHE A 28 -10.11 4.21 -5.84
N LEU A 29 -9.48 3.11 -6.25
CA LEU A 29 -10.06 1.78 -6.09
C LEU A 29 -10.24 1.40 -4.62
N SER A 30 -9.17 1.48 -3.83
CA SER A 30 -9.20 1.00 -2.44
C SER A 30 -10.18 1.76 -1.57
N SER A 31 -10.41 3.06 -1.83
CA SER A 31 -11.30 3.89 -1.02
C SER A 31 -12.73 3.91 -1.53
N PHE A 32 -12.95 3.82 -2.85
CA PHE A 32 -14.26 4.16 -3.40
C PHE A 32 -14.93 3.07 -4.23
N VAL A 33 -14.22 2.01 -4.66
CA VAL A 33 -14.83 0.97 -5.50
C VAL A 33 -15.99 0.27 -4.81
N MET A 34 -15.86 -0.04 -3.51
CA MET A 34 -16.90 -0.73 -2.75
C MET A 34 -18.17 0.13 -2.66
N ILE A 35 -18.05 1.40 -2.25
CA ILE A 35 -19.20 2.30 -2.12
C ILE A 35 -19.86 2.61 -3.46
N TYR A 36 -19.06 2.75 -4.54
CA TYR A 36 -19.60 2.91 -5.89
C TYR A 36 -20.45 1.70 -6.31
N LEU A 37 -19.91 0.48 -6.13
CA LEU A 37 -20.59 -0.74 -6.55
C LEU A 37 -21.85 -1.03 -5.72
N THR A 38 -21.79 -0.76 -4.42
CA THR A 38 -22.94 -1.00 -3.53
C THR A 38 -23.99 0.08 -3.64
N ASN A 39 -23.62 1.35 -3.47
CA ASN A 39 -24.58 2.45 -3.37
C ASN A 39 -25.05 2.93 -4.74
N THR A 40 -24.15 3.04 -5.72
CA THR A 40 -24.50 3.61 -7.03
C THR A 40 -25.00 2.54 -8.00
N VAL A 41 -24.33 1.38 -8.07
CA VAL A 41 -24.72 0.28 -8.99
C VAL A 41 -25.73 -0.65 -8.33
N GLY A 42 -25.78 -0.71 -6.98
CA GLY A 42 -26.69 -1.54 -6.21
C GLY A 42 -26.31 -3.03 -6.24
N LEU A 43 -25.01 -3.35 -6.23
CA LEU A 43 -24.49 -4.71 -6.15
C LEU A 43 -24.32 -5.15 -4.68
N ASN A 44 -24.50 -6.44 -4.42
CA ASN A 44 -24.31 -7.00 -3.08
C ASN A 44 -22.83 -6.91 -2.65
N SER A 45 -22.60 -6.37 -1.45
CA SER A 45 -21.25 -6.12 -0.92
C SER A 45 -20.45 -7.40 -0.69
N GLY A 46 -21.08 -8.48 -0.25
CA GLY A 46 -20.45 -9.77 -0.02
C GLY A 46 -19.96 -10.41 -1.31
N ILE A 47 -20.78 -10.37 -2.38
CA ILE A 47 -20.37 -10.87 -3.72
C ILE A 47 -19.21 -10.02 -4.26
N VAL A 48 -19.30 -8.70 -4.18
CA VAL A 48 -18.24 -7.78 -4.62
C VAL A 48 -16.93 -8.07 -3.87
N GLY A 49 -16.99 -8.21 -2.55
CA GLY A 49 -15.82 -8.55 -1.73
C GLY A 49 -15.18 -9.87 -2.16
N THR A 50 -16.00 -10.89 -2.43
CA THR A 50 -15.52 -12.19 -2.93
C THR A 50 -14.84 -12.08 -4.29
N LEU A 51 -15.43 -11.33 -5.24
CA LEU A 51 -14.85 -11.12 -6.57
C LEU A 51 -13.49 -10.39 -6.48
N ILE A 52 -13.37 -9.41 -5.59
CA ILE A 52 -12.10 -8.71 -5.33
C ILE A 52 -11.07 -9.68 -4.76
N ALA A 53 -11.45 -10.50 -3.76
CA ALA A 53 -10.54 -11.49 -3.18
C ALA A 53 -10.04 -12.50 -4.22
N VAL A 54 -10.94 -13.03 -5.04
CA VAL A 54 -10.58 -13.97 -6.13
C VAL A 54 -9.64 -13.29 -7.14
N SER A 55 -9.93 -12.04 -7.53
CA SER A 55 -9.03 -11.27 -8.42
C SER A 55 -7.62 -11.13 -7.85
N LYS A 56 -7.49 -10.92 -6.53
CA LYS A 56 -6.18 -10.80 -5.86
C LYS A 56 -5.34 -12.07 -5.88
N LEU A 57 -5.94 -13.25 -6.06
CA LEU A 57 -5.18 -14.50 -6.20
C LEU A 57 -4.38 -14.53 -7.52
N PHE A 58 -4.85 -13.85 -8.55
CA PHE A 58 -4.12 -13.76 -9.82
C PHE A 58 -2.89 -12.85 -9.74
N ASP A 59 -2.89 -11.84 -8.87
CA ASP A 59 -1.77 -10.89 -8.73
C ASP A 59 -0.42 -11.59 -8.45
N GLY A 60 -0.43 -12.65 -7.63
CA GLY A 60 0.78 -13.39 -7.28
C GLY A 60 1.43 -14.13 -8.44
N VAL A 61 0.60 -14.67 -9.35
CA VAL A 61 1.07 -15.40 -10.53
C VAL A 61 1.57 -14.43 -11.60
N THR A 62 0.82 -13.36 -11.82
CA THR A 62 1.13 -12.36 -12.86
C THR A 62 2.37 -11.54 -12.54
N ASP A 63 2.73 -11.33 -11.26
CA ASP A 63 3.97 -10.65 -10.88
C ASP A 63 5.22 -11.36 -11.44
N ILE A 64 5.30 -12.68 -11.24
CA ILE A 64 6.43 -13.47 -11.73
C ILE A 64 6.49 -13.45 -13.25
N PHE A 65 5.32 -13.56 -13.88
CA PHE A 65 5.19 -13.53 -15.33
C PHE A 65 5.68 -12.20 -15.92
N PHE A 66 5.18 -11.07 -15.43
CA PHE A 66 5.57 -9.75 -15.92
C PHE A 66 7.02 -9.40 -15.57
N GLY A 67 7.51 -9.77 -14.39
CA GLY A 67 8.92 -9.61 -14.04
C GLY A 67 9.84 -10.26 -15.08
N THR A 68 9.56 -11.52 -15.42
CA THR A 68 10.31 -12.24 -16.43
C THR A 68 10.19 -11.63 -17.82
N MET A 69 8.99 -11.19 -18.23
CA MET A 69 8.80 -10.54 -19.53
C MET A 69 9.57 -9.22 -19.65
N ILE A 70 9.60 -8.41 -18.59
CA ILE A 70 10.34 -7.14 -18.56
C ILE A 70 11.83 -7.40 -18.74
N ASP A 71 12.39 -8.37 -18.03
CA ASP A 71 13.81 -8.72 -18.10
C ASP A 71 14.25 -9.15 -19.52
N HIS A 72 13.38 -9.82 -20.25
CA HIS A 72 13.64 -10.28 -21.62
C HIS A 72 13.26 -9.26 -22.71
N THR A 73 12.68 -8.12 -22.33
CA THR A 73 12.26 -7.10 -23.30
C THR A 73 13.46 -6.41 -23.94
N LYS A 74 13.46 -6.35 -25.29
CA LYS A 74 14.42 -5.61 -26.09
C LYS A 74 13.66 -4.57 -26.91
N SER A 75 13.78 -3.30 -26.53
CA SER A 75 13.12 -2.21 -27.26
C SER A 75 14.01 -0.96 -27.36
N LYS A 76 13.69 -0.08 -28.30
CA LYS A 76 14.37 1.23 -28.43
C LYS A 76 14.13 2.14 -27.22
N MET A 77 13.10 1.89 -26.41
CA MET A 77 12.80 2.63 -25.20
C MET A 77 13.53 2.07 -23.96
N GLY A 78 14.13 0.88 -24.04
CA GLY A 78 14.72 0.15 -22.92
C GLY A 78 13.88 -1.08 -22.55
N LYS A 79 14.11 -1.66 -21.35
CA LYS A 79 13.45 -2.87 -20.87
C LYS A 79 12.13 -2.56 -20.13
N ALA A 80 12.14 -1.63 -19.20
CA ALA A 80 11.04 -1.30 -18.31
C ALA A 80 10.11 -0.20 -18.86
N ARG A 81 10.69 0.84 -19.50
CA ARG A 81 9.92 2.01 -19.97
C ARG A 81 8.76 1.69 -20.92
N PRO A 82 8.84 0.75 -21.89
CA PRO A 82 7.70 0.42 -22.74
C PRO A 82 6.54 -0.20 -21.95
N TRP A 83 6.84 -1.05 -20.95
CA TRP A 83 5.82 -1.64 -20.09
C TRP A 83 5.10 -0.61 -19.22
N MET A 84 5.85 0.39 -18.71
CA MET A 84 5.23 1.52 -18.01
C MET A 84 4.33 2.32 -18.96
N PHE A 85 4.84 2.69 -20.13
CA PHE A 85 4.12 3.56 -21.06
C PHE A 85 2.85 2.89 -21.59
N TYR A 86 2.96 1.76 -22.24
CA TYR A 86 1.81 1.06 -22.82
C TYR A 86 0.90 0.41 -21.77
N GLY A 87 1.48 -0.11 -20.70
CA GLY A 87 0.74 -0.71 -19.59
C GLY A 87 -0.22 0.27 -18.93
N PHE A 88 0.17 1.54 -18.80
CA PHE A 88 -0.70 2.52 -18.17
C PHE A 88 -1.93 2.91 -19.04
N PHE A 89 -1.86 2.83 -20.35
CA PHE A 89 -3.06 2.97 -21.19
C PHE A 89 -4.06 1.86 -20.89
N GLY A 90 -3.59 0.63 -20.73
CA GLY A 90 -4.43 -0.48 -20.28
C GLY A 90 -5.02 -0.24 -18.88
N CYS A 91 -4.23 0.30 -17.93
CA CYS A 91 -4.73 0.73 -16.62
C CYS A 91 -5.86 1.75 -16.75
N ALA A 92 -5.69 2.78 -17.57
CA ALA A 92 -6.68 3.83 -17.75
C ALA A 92 -7.99 3.29 -18.35
N ILE A 93 -7.91 2.48 -19.41
CA ILE A 93 -9.09 1.87 -20.04
C ILE A 93 -9.83 0.97 -19.04
N THR A 94 -9.13 0.13 -18.31
CA THR A 94 -9.75 -0.81 -17.37
C THR A 94 -10.23 -0.10 -16.11
N LEU A 95 -9.52 0.93 -15.61
CA LEU A 95 -10.01 1.78 -14.51
C LEU A 95 -11.32 2.46 -14.89
N PHE A 96 -11.38 3.07 -16.08
CA PHE A 96 -12.63 3.63 -16.59
C PHE A 96 -13.72 2.55 -16.68
N GLY A 97 -13.39 1.35 -17.16
CA GLY A 97 -14.30 0.20 -17.25
C GLY A 97 -14.90 -0.21 -15.90
N VAL A 98 -14.10 -0.18 -14.83
CA VAL A 98 -14.59 -0.49 -13.46
C VAL A 98 -15.68 0.50 -13.03
N PHE A 99 -15.55 1.78 -13.34
CA PHE A 99 -16.52 2.83 -12.95
C PHE A 99 -17.54 3.13 -14.05
N ALA A 100 -17.49 2.44 -15.18
CA ALA A 100 -18.42 2.60 -16.30
C ALA A 100 -19.31 1.37 -16.52
N ILE A 101 -19.70 0.68 -15.45
CA ILE A 101 -20.61 -0.48 -15.54
C ILE A 101 -21.94 -0.03 -16.14
N PRO A 102 -22.42 -0.68 -17.21
CA PRO A 102 -23.71 -0.34 -17.79
C PRO A 102 -24.85 -0.73 -16.85
N THR A 103 -25.61 0.27 -16.42
CA THR A 103 -26.75 0.08 -15.49
C THR A 103 -27.94 -0.64 -16.12
N SER A 104 -28.01 -0.70 -17.46
CA SER A 104 -29.04 -1.42 -18.23
C SER A 104 -28.85 -2.94 -18.23
N LEU A 105 -27.67 -3.44 -17.84
CA LEU A 105 -27.41 -4.87 -17.78
C LEU A 105 -28.02 -5.52 -16.52
N GLY A 106 -28.41 -6.80 -16.65
CA GLY A 106 -28.81 -7.59 -15.49
C GLY A 106 -27.67 -7.74 -14.47
N LYS A 107 -27.99 -7.98 -13.19
CA LYS A 107 -27.02 -8.05 -12.08
C LYS A 107 -25.87 -9.00 -12.35
N THR A 108 -26.14 -10.20 -12.88
CA THR A 108 -25.09 -11.18 -13.22
C THR A 108 -24.08 -10.62 -14.23
N ALA A 109 -24.56 -9.94 -15.26
CA ALA A 109 -23.68 -9.32 -16.25
C ALA A 109 -22.88 -8.14 -15.68
N GLN A 110 -23.46 -7.37 -14.73
CA GLN A 110 -22.74 -6.31 -14.01
C GLN A 110 -21.61 -6.88 -13.12
N TYR A 111 -21.83 -7.99 -12.42
CA TYR A 111 -20.80 -8.68 -11.66
C TYR A 111 -19.67 -9.21 -12.57
N ALA A 112 -20.03 -9.84 -13.70
CA ALA A 112 -19.06 -10.34 -14.65
C ALA A 112 -18.23 -9.18 -15.28
N TRP A 113 -18.89 -8.08 -15.66
CA TRP A 113 -18.22 -6.87 -16.15
C TRP A 113 -17.21 -6.34 -15.14
N PHE A 114 -17.67 -6.15 -13.89
CA PHE A 114 -16.80 -5.69 -12.80
C PHE A 114 -15.61 -6.62 -12.62
N PHE A 115 -15.84 -7.93 -12.51
CA PHE A 115 -14.79 -8.90 -12.27
C PHE A 115 -13.72 -8.89 -13.37
N ILE A 116 -14.14 -8.85 -14.63
CA ILE A 116 -13.23 -8.82 -15.78
C ILE A 116 -12.43 -7.51 -15.78
N ALA A 117 -13.12 -6.35 -15.69
CA ALA A 117 -12.45 -5.04 -15.71
C ALA A 117 -11.49 -4.88 -14.53
N TYR A 118 -11.89 -5.28 -13.31
CA TYR A 118 -11.09 -5.19 -12.09
C TYR A 118 -9.88 -6.13 -12.14
N THR A 119 -10.06 -7.37 -12.62
CA THR A 119 -8.96 -8.34 -12.73
C THR A 119 -7.95 -7.93 -13.80
N LEU A 120 -8.40 -7.48 -14.97
CA LEU A 120 -7.52 -6.94 -16.00
C LEU A 120 -6.74 -5.72 -15.49
N LEU A 121 -7.41 -4.83 -14.76
CA LEU A 121 -6.76 -3.67 -14.17
C LEU A 121 -5.65 -4.09 -13.21
N ASN A 122 -5.96 -4.86 -12.19
CA ASN A 122 -5.01 -5.16 -11.11
C ASN A 122 -3.98 -6.22 -11.53
N ALA A 123 -4.44 -7.39 -12.01
CA ALA A 123 -3.56 -8.53 -12.26
C ALA A 123 -2.77 -8.42 -13.58
N VAL A 124 -3.16 -7.55 -14.51
CA VAL A 124 -2.45 -7.42 -15.80
C VAL A 124 -1.78 -6.06 -15.91
N PHE A 125 -2.56 -5.01 -16.11
CA PHE A 125 -2.00 -3.71 -16.50
C PHE A 125 -1.30 -2.97 -15.35
N TYR A 126 -1.91 -2.93 -14.17
CA TYR A 126 -1.31 -2.28 -13.00
C TYR A 126 -0.08 -3.05 -12.52
N THR A 127 -0.13 -4.38 -12.48
CA THR A 127 1.01 -5.23 -12.14
C THR A 127 2.17 -5.02 -13.11
N ALA A 128 1.92 -5.07 -14.42
CA ALA A 128 2.96 -4.82 -15.44
C ALA A 128 3.60 -3.43 -15.31
N ASN A 129 2.78 -2.39 -15.12
CA ASN A 129 3.26 -1.02 -14.92
C ASN A 129 4.07 -0.89 -13.64
N ASN A 130 3.58 -1.40 -12.51
CA ASN A 130 4.20 -1.24 -11.19
C ASN A 130 5.54 -2.00 -11.08
N ILE A 131 5.63 -3.21 -11.64
CA ILE A 131 6.89 -3.98 -11.66
C ILE A 131 7.92 -3.28 -12.53
N ALA A 132 7.51 -2.81 -13.72
CA ALA A 132 8.39 -2.05 -14.61
C ALA A 132 8.89 -0.75 -13.94
N TYR A 133 8.01 -0.04 -13.25
CA TYR A 133 8.35 1.17 -12.52
C TYR A 133 9.35 0.90 -11.38
N ALA A 134 9.18 -0.19 -10.64
CA ALA A 134 10.13 -0.58 -9.61
C ALA A 134 11.50 -0.97 -10.22
N ALA A 135 11.50 -1.77 -11.29
CA ALA A 135 12.71 -2.17 -11.99
C ALA A 135 13.49 -0.97 -12.57
N LEU A 136 12.77 0.05 -13.04
CA LEU A 136 13.37 1.24 -13.65
C LEU A 136 14.34 1.96 -12.69
N THR A 137 14.11 1.90 -11.37
CA THR A 137 15.02 2.49 -10.36
C THR A 137 16.45 1.95 -10.49
N SER A 138 16.60 0.65 -10.73
CA SER A 138 17.92 0.01 -10.88
C SER A 138 18.51 0.18 -12.28
N LEU A 139 17.67 0.40 -13.29
CA LEU A 139 18.08 0.52 -14.68
C LEU A 139 18.56 1.93 -15.08
N VAL A 140 18.24 2.97 -14.31
CA VAL A 140 18.56 4.36 -14.65
C VAL A 140 19.75 4.93 -13.89
N THR A 141 20.16 4.31 -12.78
CA THR A 141 21.33 4.74 -12.01
C THR A 141 21.93 3.61 -11.19
N LYS A 142 23.26 3.63 -11.07
CA LYS A 142 24.04 2.76 -10.17
C LYS A 142 24.31 3.43 -8.82
N ASN A 143 24.13 4.76 -8.74
CA ASN A 143 24.42 5.55 -7.55
C ASN A 143 23.36 5.31 -6.46
N SER A 144 23.79 4.74 -5.33
CA SER A 144 22.93 4.42 -4.20
C SER A 144 22.22 5.66 -3.63
N LYS A 145 22.89 6.80 -3.57
CA LYS A 145 22.32 8.06 -3.08
C LYS A 145 21.20 8.56 -3.99
N GLU A 146 21.36 8.41 -5.31
CA GLU A 146 20.31 8.77 -6.27
C GLU A 146 19.09 7.87 -6.15
N ARG A 147 19.28 6.54 -5.98
CA ARG A 147 18.18 5.58 -5.74
C ARG A 147 17.36 5.95 -4.49
N VAL A 148 18.05 6.34 -3.40
CA VAL A 148 17.38 6.81 -2.17
C VAL A 148 16.58 8.09 -2.44
N GLN A 149 17.14 9.05 -3.17
CA GLN A 149 16.44 10.28 -3.53
C GLN A 149 15.20 10.01 -4.41
N MET A 150 15.34 9.13 -5.40
CA MET A 150 14.20 8.68 -6.22
C MET A 150 13.09 8.08 -5.35
N GLY A 151 13.43 7.19 -4.42
CA GLY A 151 12.51 6.62 -3.45
C GLY A 151 11.81 7.68 -2.60
N SER A 152 12.54 8.70 -2.14
CA SER A 152 11.96 9.80 -1.35
C SER A 152 10.92 10.59 -2.15
N PHE A 153 11.19 10.94 -3.41
CA PHE A 153 10.20 11.61 -4.27
C PHE A 153 8.98 10.72 -4.52
N ARG A 154 9.18 9.42 -4.72
CA ARG A 154 8.10 8.44 -4.85
C ARG A 154 7.16 8.49 -3.66
N PHE A 155 7.71 8.39 -2.44
CA PHE A 155 6.90 8.43 -1.22
C PHE A 155 6.14 9.76 -1.06
N MET A 156 6.78 10.91 -1.33
CA MET A 156 6.14 12.20 -1.25
C MET A 156 4.93 12.30 -2.20
N PHE A 157 5.09 11.88 -3.45
CA PHE A 157 3.99 11.91 -4.42
C PHE A 157 2.92 10.86 -4.11
N SER A 158 3.29 9.68 -3.63
CA SER A 158 2.35 8.64 -3.22
C SER A 158 1.43 9.12 -2.09
N PHE A 159 1.99 9.64 -1.00
CA PHE A 159 1.21 10.16 0.12
C PHE A 159 0.39 11.38 -0.26
N GLY A 160 0.98 12.33 -1.02
CA GLY A 160 0.27 13.51 -1.48
C GLY A 160 -0.93 13.15 -2.36
N THR A 161 -0.75 12.24 -3.31
CA THR A 161 -1.84 11.80 -4.19
C THR A 161 -2.94 11.07 -3.42
N ASN A 162 -2.58 10.16 -2.53
CA ASN A 162 -3.56 9.46 -1.69
C ASN A 162 -4.42 10.44 -0.90
N LEU A 163 -3.78 11.43 -0.29
CA LEU A 163 -4.47 12.48 0.46
C LEU A 163 -5.44 13.28 -0.42
N VAL A 164 -5.00 13.70 -1.62
CA VAL A 164 -5.85 14.46 -2.56
C VAL A 164 -7.04 13.61 -3.03
N ILE A 165 -6.81 12.36 -3.44
CA ILE A 165 -7.87 11.47 -3.90
C ILE A 165 -8.93 11.25 -2.81
N GLN A 166 -8.51 10.95 -1.58
CA GLN A 166 -9.46 10.73 -0.49
C GLN A 166 -10.22 12.00 -0.07
N SER A 167 -9.61 13.17 -0.23
CA SER A 167 -10.23 14.44 0.17
C SER A 167 -11.18 15.00 -0.88
N VAL A 168 -10.82 14.87 -2.16
CA VAL A 168 -11.50 15.59 -3.26
C VAL A 168 -12.58 14.75 -3.91
N THR A 169 -12.44 13.41 -3.95
CA THR A 169 -13.30 12.55 -4.77
C THR A 169 -14.79 12.68 -4.40
N VAL A 170 -15.13 12.64 -3.12
CA VAL A 170 -16.53 12.70 -2.67
C VAL A 170 -17.17 14.02 -3.07
N GLY A 171 -16.53 15.14 -2.77
CA GLY A 171 -17.02 16.47 -3.13
C GLY A 171 -17.10 16.66 -4.65
N ALA A 172 -16.14 16.12 -5.41
CA ALA A 172 -16.17 16.18 -6.87
C ALA A 172 -17.34 15.36 -7.45
N VAL A 173 -17.60 14.17 -6.92
CA VAL A 173 -18.77 13.36 -7.34
C VAL A 173 -20.07 14.11 -7.07
N GLU A 174 -20.19 14.80 -5.92
CA GLU A 174 -21.36 15.65 -5.61
C GLU A 174 -21.49 16.84 -6.58
N MET A 175 -20.38 17.54 -6.88
CA MET A 175 -20.37 18.66 -7.82
C MET A 175 -20.85 18.27 -9.24
N PHE A 176 -20.56 17.02 -9.67
CA PHE A 176 -21.02 16.48 -10.96
C PHE A 176 -22.42 15.86 -10.88
N GLY A 177 -23.19 16.11 -9.82
CA GLY A 177 -24.59 15.71 -9.68
C GLY A 177 -24.79 14.29 -9.13
N GLY A 178 -23.75 13.62 -8.67
CA GLY A 178 -23.84 12.27 -8.11
C GLY A 178 -24.17 11.17 -9.12
N GLY A 179 -24.40 9.94 -8.61
CA GLY A 179 -24.79 8.79 -9.42
C GLY A 179 -23.71 8.28 -10.38
N ALA A 180 -24.07 7.32 -11.23
CA ALA A 180 -23.11 6.61 -12.10
C ALA A 180 -22.37 7.53 -13.08
N THR A 181 -23.02 8.58 -13.58
CA THR A 181 -22.40 9.52 -14.52
C THR A 181 -21.28 10.33 -13.86
N ALA A 182 -21.50 10.81 -12.63
CA ALA A 182 -20.48 11.54 -11.89
C ALA A 182 -19.25 10.67 -11.61
N TRP A 183 -19.44 9.43 -11.17
CA TRP A 183 -18.34 8.48 -10.97
C TRP A 183 -17.55 8.21 -12.25
N ARG A 184 -18.22 8.04 -13.41
CA ARG A 184 -17.56 7.89 -14.71
C ARG A 184 -16.73 9.11 -15.08
N THR A 185 -17.26 10.31 -14.86
CA THR A 185 -16.56 11.57 -15.14
C THR A 185 -15.30 11.70 -14.30
N ILE A 186 -15.38 11.41 -12.99
CA ILE A 186 -14.23 11.44 -12.10
C ILE A 186 -13.20 10.38 -12.50
N ALA A 187 -13.62 9.15 -12.78
CA ALA A 187 -12.73 8.09 -13.28
C ALA A 187 -12.01 8.51 -14.57
N PHE A 188 -12.71 9.16 -15.50
CA PHE A 188 -12.13 9.68 -16.74
C PHE A 188 -11.09 10.77 -16.49
N ILE A 189 -11.36 11.72 -15.58
CA ILE A 189 -10.41 12.76 -15.19
C ILE A 189 -9.16 12.12 -14.56
N TYR A 190 -9.34 11.15 -13.68
CA TYR A 190 -8.23 10.44 -13.05
C TYR A 190 -7.41 9.60 -14.05
N CYS A 191 -8.05 9.01 -15.06
CA CYS A 191 -7.34 8.36 -16.16
C CYS A 191 -6.43 9.33 -16.92
N ILE A 192 -6.92 10.54 -17.23
CA ILE A 192 -6.12 11.58 -17.91
C ILE A 192 -4.94 12.01 -17.06
N ILE A 193 -5.18 12.32 -15.77
CA ILE A 193 -4.09 12.69 -14.83
C ILE A 193 -3.05 11.57 -14.77
N GLY A 194 -3.49 10.33 -14.64
CA GLY A 194 -2.60 9.18 -14.59
C GLY A 194 -1.78 8.99 -15.87
N ILE A 195 -2.39 9.12 -17.04
CA ILE A 195 -1.67 9.04 -18.34
C ILE A 195 -0.60 10.13 -18.43
N ILE A 196 -0.93 11.37 -18.09
CA ILE A 196 0.00 12.50 -18.15
C ILE A 196 1.18 12.26 -17.19
N THR A 197 0.89 11.94 -15.94
CA THR A 197 1.94 11.78 -14.90
C THR A 197 2.80 10.54 -15.12
N ASN A 198 2.21 9.43 -15.58
CA ASN A 198 2.97 8.24 -15.97
C ASN A 198 3.86 8.52 -17.20
N THR A 199 3.36 9.23 -18.19
CA THR A 199 4.14 9.63 -19.36
C THR A 199 5.32 10.52 -18.97
N LEU A 200 5.11 11.50 -18.09
CA LEU A 200 6.17 12.33 -17.54
C LEU A 200 7.24 11.47 -16.83
N ALA A 201 6.84 10.50 -16.03
CA ALA A 201 7.76 9.61 -15.34
C ALA A 201 8.62 8.78 -16.33
N VAL A 202 8.00 8.23 -17.36
CA VAL A 202 8.67 7.39 -18.37
C VAL A 202 9.70 8.19 -19.15
N PHE A 203 9.38 9.43 -19.54
CA PHE A 203 10.27 10.25 -20.39
C PHE A 203 11.22 11.16 -19.60
N SER A 204 11.05 11.28 -18.29
CA SER A 204 11.98 12.04 -17.44
C SER A 204 13.31 11.35 -17.21
N VAL A 205 13.38 10.04 -17.39
CA VAL A 205 14.58 9.21 -17.18
C VAL A 205 14.89 8.36 -18.42
N LYS A 206 16.15 7.97 -18.56
CA LYS A 206 16.61 7.07 -19.63
C LYS A 206 17.33 5.89 -18.99
N GLU A 207 17.03 4.68 -19.44
CA GLU A 207 17.73 3.47 -19.00
C GLU A 207 19.19 3.49 -19.49
N LEU A 208 20.08 2.99 -18.64
CA LEU A 208 21.49 2.79 -18.98
C LEU A 208 21.61 1.67 -20.03
N SER A 209 22.66 1.72 -20.84
CA SER A 209 22.94 0.65 -21.80
C SER A 209 23.29 -0.66 -21.09
N ASP A 210 23.07 -1.80 -21.77
CA ASP A 210 23.45 -3.11 -21.20
C ASP A 210 24.96 -3.20 -20.92
N GLU A 211 25.78 -2.45 -21.65
CA GLU A 211 27.23 -2.34 -21.43
C GLU A 211 27.53 -1.58 -20.13
N GLU A 212 26.88 -0.43 -19.92
CA GLU A 212 27.01 0.35 -18.67
C GLU A 212 26.50 -0.41 -17.45
N LEU A 213 25.50 -1.27 -17.61
CA LEU A 213 24.97 -2.10 -16.53
C LEU A 213 25.90 -3.28 -16.19
N LYS A 214 26.66 -3.81 -17.16
CA LYS A 214 27.58 -4.93 -16.98
C LYS A 214 28.89 -4.56 -16.29
N ASP A 215 29.34 -3.32 -16.38
CA ASP A 215 30.65 -2.87 -15.89
C ASP A 215 30.84 -2.91 -14.37
N ASP A 216 29.79 -3.21 -13.59
CA ASP A 216 29.84 -3.40 -12.15
C ASP A 216 29.58 -4.84 -11.70
N SER A 217 29.71 -5.81 -12.58
CA SER A 217 29.97 -7.17 -12.14
C SER A 217 31.42 -7.27 -11.65
N VAL A 218 31.78 -6.46 -10.66
CA VAL A 218 32.78 -6.88 -9.67
C VAL A 218 32.23 -8.21 -9.17
N ALA A 219 32.98 -9.28 -9.41
CA ALA A 219 32.79 -10.57 -8.81
C ALA A 219 32.37 -10.41 -7.35
N GLY A 220 31.06 -10.24 -7.14
CA GLY A 220 30.44 -10.61 -5.90
C GLY A 220 30.72 -12.09 -5.82
N GLU A 221 31.34 -12.50 -4.73
CA GLU A 221 31.54 -13.87 -4.29
C GLU A 221 30.44 -14.73 -4.89
N GLU A 222 30.78 -15.88 -5.47
CA GLU A 222 29.82 -16.89 -5.90
C GLU A 222 28.84 -17.10 -4.75
N ASP A 223 27.75 -16.33 -4.78
CA ASP A 223 26.61 -16.62 -3.94
C ASP A 223 26.22 -18.04 -4.32
N ASP A 224 26.55 -18.98 -3.45
CA ASP A 224 26.05 -20.34 -3.48
C ASP A 224 24.58 -20.23 -3.87
N LYS A 225 24.22 -20.55 -5.12
CA LYS A 225 22.87 -20.34 -5.67
C LYS A 225 21.88 -21.13 -4.83
N LEU A 226 21.40 -20.51 -3.75
CA LEU A 226 20.44 -21.14 -2.85
C LEU A 226 19.21 -21.54 -3.67
N SER A 227 18.84 -22.79 -3.56
CA SER A 227 17.56 -23.26 -4.13
C SER A 227 16.41 -22.48 -3.50
N PHE A 228 15.38 -22.18 -4.28
CA PHE A 228 14.16 -21.50 -3.81
C PHE A 228 13.59 -22.14 -2.52
N LYS A 229 13.61 -23.48 -2.43
CA LYS A 229 13.21 -24.21 -1.23
C LYS A 229 14.09 -23.92 -0.01
N GLN A 230 15.39 -23.71 -0.22
CA GLN A 230 16.32 -23.34 0.86
C GLN A 230 16.08 -21.91 1.33
N ILE A 231 15.80 -20.97 0.41
CA ILE A 231 15.46 -19.58 0.73
C ILE A 231 14.19 -19.54 1.59
N ILE A 232 13.12 -20.22 1.17
CA ILE A 232 11.88 -20.31 1.96
C ILE A 232 12.15 -20.88 3.36
N LYS A 233 12.93 -21.96 3.45
CA LYS A 233 13.27 -22.55 4.73
C LYS A 233 14.03 -21.59 5.63
N LEU A 234 15.00 -20.81 5.10
CA LEU A 234 15.75 -19.81 5.83
C LEU A 234 14.86 -18.64 6.29
N LEU A 235 13.96 -18.16 5.44
CA LEU A 235 13.02 -17.10 5.78
C LEU A 235 12.13 -17.50 6.96
N PHE A 236 11.45 -18.62 6.86
CA PHE A 236 10.52 -19.09 7.91
C PHE A 236 11.21 -19.67 9.15
N SER A 237 12.50 -20.00 9.08
CA SER A 237 13.30 -20.34 10.28
C SER A 237 13.65 -19.09 11.14
N ASN A 238 13.57 -17.92 10.55
CA ASN A 238 13.76 -16.65 11.25
C ASN A 238 12.44 -16.18 11.85
N LYS A 239 12.28 -16.32 13.17
CA LYS A 239 11.06 -15.87 13.89
C LYS A 239 10.72 -14.39 13.64
N TYR A 240 11.72 -13.54 13.47
CA TYR A 240 11.52 -12.10 13.24
C TYR A 240 10.92 -11.84 11.87
N PHE A 241 11.28 -12.63 10.84
CA PHE A 241 10.64 -12.57 9.54
C PHE A 241 9.15 -12.86 9.63
N SER A 242 8.78 -13.96 10.31
CA SER A 242 7.38 -14.33 10.49
C SER A 242 6.59 -13.25 11.25
N MET A 243 7.21 -12.64 12.29
CA MET A 243 6.61 -11.53 13.02
C MET A 243 6.32 -10.33 12.11
N ILE A 244 7.28 -9.94 11.27
CA ILE A 244 7.12 -8.83 10.32
C ILE A 244 6.05 -9.14 9.28
N CYS A 245 6.00 -10.37 8.74
CA CYS A 245 4.94 -10.78 7.81
C CYS A 245 3.54 -10.58 8.44
N VAL A 246 3.36 -11.02 9.68
CA VAL A 246 2.09 -10.86 10.40
C VAL A 246 1.76 -9.39 10.62
N ILE A 247 2.74 -8.57 11.02
CA ILE A 247 2.52 -7.12 11.19
C ILE A 247 2.07 -6.49 9.86
N TYR A 248 2.71 -6.79 8.73
CA TYR A 248 2.32 -6.26 7.43
C TYR A 248 0.90 -6.67 7.02
N ILE A 249 0.53 -7.93 7.23
CA ILE A 249 -0.83 -8.42 6.98
C ILE A 249 -1.84 -7.64 7.83
N LEU A 250 -1.59 -7.52 9.13
CA LEU A 250 -2.48 -6.80 10.06
C LEU A 250 -2.59 -5.30 9.71
N GLN A 251 -1.51 -4.66 9.30
CA GLN A 251 -1.53 -3.27 8.84
C GLN A 251 -2.40 -3.09 7.58
N GLN A 252 -2.35 -4.01 6.64
CA GLN A 252 -3.19 -3.96 5.44
C GLN A 252 -4.67 -4.24 5.75
N LEU A 253 -4.94 -5.20 6.64
CA LEU A 253 -6.29 -5.44 7.16
C LEU A 253 -6.83 -4.19 7.85
N ARG A 254 -6.04 -3.56 8.70
CA ARG A 254 -6.39 -2.31 9.37
C ARG A 254 -6.66 -1.18 8.37
N ALA A 255 -5.81 -1.01 7.37
CA ALA A 255 -5.99 -0.01 6.32
C ALA A 255 -7.31 -0.22 5.56
N SER A 256 -7.69 -1.48 5.27
CA SER A 256 -8.97 -1.80 4.65
C SER A 256 -10.16 -1.41 5.55
N MET A 257 -10.05 -1.64 6.87
CA MET A 257 -11.10 -1.21 7.81
C MET A 257 -11.19 0.31 7.94
N VAL A 258 -10.07 1.03 7.89
CA VAL A 258 -10.06 2.50 7.86
C VAL A 258 -10.74 3.03 6.58
N ASN A 259 -10.57 2.36 5.44
CA ASN A 259 -11.25 2.72 4.19
C ASN A 259 -12.78 2.51 4.26
N VAL A 260 -13.28 1.58 5.10
CA VAL A 260 -14.71 1.46 5.43
C VAL A 260 -15.24 2.72 6.14
N GLY A 261 -14.36 3.57 6.64
CA GLY A 261 -14.70 4.84 7.26
C GLY A 261 -15.63 5.72 6.41
N ILE A 262 -15.61 5.58 5.07
CA ILE A 262 -16.55 6.30 4.22
C ILE A 262 -18.01 5.92 4.52
N PHE A 263 -18.28 4.64 4.81
CA PHE A 263 -19.62 4.17 5.22
C PHE A 263 -19.97 4.69 6.61
N PHE A 264 -19.01 4.63 7.55
CA PHE A 264 -19.18 5.18 8.89
C PHE A 264 -19.49 6.69 8.86
N MET A 265 -18.75 7.47 8.07
CA MET A 265 -19.00 8.91 7.92
C MET A 265 -20.35 9.18 7.26
N THR A 266 -20.75 8.37 6.28
CA THR A 266 -22.01 8.55 5.55
C THR A 266 -23.24 8.21 6.41
N TYR A 267 -23.22 7.06 7.08
CA TYR A 267 -24.42 6.52 7.73
C TYR A 267 -24.46 6.69 9.24
N VAL A 268 -23.32 6.85 9.91
CA VAL A 268 -23.24 7.08 11.35
C VAL A 268 -23.07 8.56 11.67
N LEU A 269 -22.09 9.23 11.03
CA LEU A 269 -21.86 10.67 11.25
C LEU A 269 -22.68 11.57 10.31
N LEU A 270 -23.44 10.99 9.38
CA LEU A 270 -24.33 11.68 8.43
C LEU A 270 -23.63 12.78 7.61
N ASN A 271 -22.31 12.65 7.42
CA ASN A 271 -21.51 13.59 6.63
C ASN A 271 -20.34 12.88 5.97
N LYS A 272 -20.53 12.44 4.72
CA LYS A 272 -19.52 11.73 3.94
C LYS A 272 -18.24 12.54 3.65
N ASN A 273 -18.33 13.89 3.65
CA ASN A 273 -17.16 14.75 3.43
C ASN A 273 -16.15 14.69 4.59
N LEU A 274 -16.54 14.22 5.77
CA LEU A 274 -15.64 13.96 6.88
C LEU A 274 -14.56 12.91 6.53
N PHE A 275 -14.81 12.02 5.58
CA PHE A 275 -13.81 11.04 5.14
C PHE A 275 -12.51 11.71 4.69
N GLY A 276 -12.62 12.80 3.92
CA GLY A 276 -11.46 13.62 3.55
C GLY A 276 -10.76 14.24 4.76
N VAL A 277 -11.52 14.82 5.69
CA VAL A 277 -10.97 15.46 6.92
C VAL A 277 -10.21 14.44 7.77
N PHE A 278 -10.77 13.24 7.96
CA PHE A 278 -10.11 12.15 8.68
C PHE A 278 -8.87 11.64 7.94
N SER A 279 -8.90 11.63 6.59
CA SER A 279 -7.71 11.31 5.79
C SER A 279 -6.58 12.31 6.05
N TRP A 280 -6.86 13.62 6.15
CA TRP A 280 -5.87 14.63 6.54
C TRP A 280 -5.34 14.40 7.95
N ALA A 281 -6.23 14.14 8.91
CA ALA A 281 -5.87 13.86 10.29
C ALA A 281 -5.00 12.60 10.45
N ASN A 282 -5.12 11.65 9.52
CA ASN A 282 -4.31 10.43 9.51
C ASN A 282 -2.97 10.63 8.78
N ASN A 283 -2.95 11.22 7.59
CA ASN A 283 -1.75 11.22 6.74
C ASN A 283 -0.76 12.34 7.06
N ILE A 284 -1.20 13.56 7.40
CA ILE A 284 -0.27 14.67 7.69
C ILE A 284 0.60 14.39 8.92
N PRO A 285 0.03 13.98 10.08
CA PRO A 285 0.85 13.66 11.25
C PRO A 285 1.79 12.48 11.00
N LEU A 286 1.35 11.50 10.19
CA LEU A 286 2.19 10.37 9.78
C LEU A 286 3.44 10.85 9.03
N ILE A 287 3.29 11.75 8.05
CA ILE A 287 4.42 12.32 7.29
C ILE A 287 5.38 13.06 8.22
N ILE A 288 4.86 13.85 9.17
CA ILE A 288 5.67 14.55 10.16
C ILE A 288 6.45 13.54 11.02
N ALA A 289 5.77 12.50 11.50
CA ALA A 289 6.40 11.46 12.31
C ALA A 289 7.49 10.71 11.55
N LEU A 290 7.27 10.40 10.26
CA LEU A 290 8.28 9.81 9.38
C LEU A 290 9.54 10.69 9.30
N ALA A 291 9.37 12.00 9.13
CA ALA A 291 10.50 12.93 9.01
C ALA A 291 11.34 13.02 10.30
N ILE A 292 10.72 12.91 11.46
CA ILE A 292 11.42 12.98 12.77
C ILE A 292 11.94 11.61 13.26
N THR A 293 11.52 10.51 12.68
CA THR A 293 11.88 9.13 13.10
C THR A 293 13.40 8.93 13.22
N PRO A 294 14.26 9.31 12.24
CA PRO A 294 15.71 9.12 12.38
C PRO A 294 16.30 9.80 13.62
N THR A 295 15.79 10.99 13.95
CA THR A 295 16.21 11.73 15.15
C THR A 295 15.76 11.03 16.44
N LEU A 296 14.54 10.47 16.45
CA LEU A 296 14.01 9.72 17.58
C LEU A 296 14.79 8.42 17.81
N VAL A 297 15.10 7.67 16.73
CA VAL A 297 15.90 6.44 16.79
C VAL A 297 17.25 6.73 17.43
N SER A 298 17.94 7.80 17.04
CA SER A 298 19.25 8.15 17.59
C SER A 298 19.16 8.54 19.08
N LYS A 299 18.12 9.29 19.49
CA LYS A 299 17.90 9.68 20.90
C LYS A 299 17.56 8.48 21.80
N MET A 300 16.78 7.54 21.31
CA MET A 300 16.37 6.34 22.08
C MET A 300 17.38 5.20 22.00
N LYS A 301 18.48 5.39 21.26
CA LYS A 301 19.58 4.41 21.09
C LYS A 301 19.06 3.05 20.59
N GLY A 302 18.18 3.06 19.60
CA GLY A 302 17.69 1.87 18.93
C GLY A 302 16.22 1.96 18.48
N MET A 303 15.88 1.17 17.47
CA MET A 303 14.55 1.11 16.88
C MET A 303 13.55 0.35 17.76
N TYR A 304 13.99 -0.70 18.42
CA TYR A 304 13.12 -1.58 19.23
C TYR A 304 12.30 -0.83 20.29
N LYS A 305 12.99 -0.02 21.12
CA LYS A 305 12.32 0.73 22.20
C LYS A 305 11.39 1.79 21.61
N LEU A 306 11.85 2.50 20.58
CA LEU A 306 11.05 3.52 19.91
C LEU A 306 9.75 2.92 19.38
N ASN A 307 9.83 1.86 18.57
CA ASN A 307 8.68 1.22 17.96
C ASN A 307 7.69 0.68 18.99
N LYS A 308 8.20 0.03 20.04
CA LYS A 308 7.38 -0.48 21.13
C LYS A 308 6.55 0.63 21.80
N TYR A 309 7.20 1.69 22.26
CA TYR A 309 6.51 2.73 23.03
C TYR A 309 5.65 3.63 22.16
N SER A 310 6.10 3.97 20.95
CA SER A 310 5.31 4.78 20.03
C SER A 310 4.03 4.06 19.57
N TYR A 311 4.12 2.76 19.30
CA TYR A 311 2.95 1.97 18.91
C TYR A 311 2.01 1.68 20.10
N MET A 312 2.52 1.55 21.32
CA MET A 312 1.69 1.52 22.54
C MET A 312 0.88 2.82 22.68
N LEU A 313 1.50 3.98 22.48
CA LEU A 313 0.80 5.27 22.47
C LEU A 313 -0.28 5.30 21.38
N ALA A 314 0.05 4.85 20.17
CA ALA A 314 -0.90 4.77 19.06
C ALA A 314 -2.11 3.91 19.42
N THR A 315 -1.89 2.74 20.03
CA THR A 315 -2.96 1.82 20.45
C THR A 315 -3.88 2.44 21.50
N VAL A 316 -3.32 3.13 22.50
CA VAL A 316 -4.13 3.84 23.51
C VAL A 316 -4.94 4.97 22.87
N CYS A 317 -4.32 5.76 21.97
CA CYS A 317 -5.02 6.82 21.25
C CYS A 317 -6.12 6.25 20.34
N ARG A 318 -5.91 5.09 19.71
CA ARG A 318 -6.92 4.39 18.91
C ARG A 318 -8.14 3.97 19.76
N LEU A 319 -7.93 3.50 20.97
CA LEU A 319 -9.03 3.25 21.92
C LEU A 319 -9.82 4.53 22.20
N MET A 320 -9.12 5.66 22.38
CA MET A 320 -9.78 6.95 22.60
C MET A 320 -10.57 7.44 21.37
N VAL A 321 -10.12 7.10 20.14
CA VAL A 321 -10.93 7.31 18.93
C VAL A 321 -12.25 6.54 19.02
N ALA A 322 -12.20 5.27 19.47
CA ALA A 322 -13.41 4.47 19.63
C ALA A 322 -14.36 5.08 20.69
N VAL A 323 -13.84 5.48 21.84
CA VAL A 323 -14.63 6.14 22.90
C VAL A 323 -15.25 7.44 22.36
N ALA A 324 -14.48 8.28 21.67
CA ALA A 324 -14.96 9.54 21.07
C ALA A 324 -16.04 9.28 20.01
N GLY A 325 -15.95 8.18 19.25
CA GLY A 325 -16.93 7.76 18.27
C GLY A 325 -18.28 7.44 18.90
N TYR A 326 -18.32 6.74 20.04
CA TYR A 326 -19.56 6.48 20.79
C TYR A 326 -20.12 7.75 21.47
N LEU A 327 -19.26 8.71 21.83
CA LEU A 327 -19.70 10.01 22.33
C LEU A 327 -20.21 10.94 21.20
N GLY A 328 -20.10 10.53 19.94
CA GLY A 328 -20.50 11.35 18.79
C GLY A 328 -19.64 12.60 18.58
N SER A 329 -18.46 12.67 19.22
CA SER A 329 -17.60 13.86 19.18
C SER A 329 -16.55 13.78 18.06
N VAL A 330 -16.89 14.34 16.90
CA VAL A 330 -15.97 14.42 15.75
C VAL A 330 -14.64 15.12 16.10
N PRO A 331 -14.61 16.24 16.85
CA PRO A 331 -13.35 16.89 17.21
C PRO A 331 -12.43 15.98 18.03
N LEU A 332 -12.95 15.24 19.00
CA LEU A 332 -12.17 14.31 19.81
C LEU A 332 -11.66 13.14 18.96
N MET A 333 -12.50 12.60 18.07
CA MET A 333 -12.07 11.56 17.12
C MET A 333 -10.88 12.05 16.26
N LEU A 334 -10.93 13.28 15.76
CA LEU A 334 -9.85 13.87 14.94
C LEU A 334 -8.56 14.04 15.75
N ILE A 335 -8.64 14.59 16.96
CA ILE A 335 -7.47 14.78 17.84
C ILE A 335 -6.78 13.43 18.10
N PHE A 336 -7.54 12.42 18.51
CA PHE A 336 -6.96 11.11 18.79
C PHE A 336 -6.50 10.37 17.53
N THR A 337 -7.11 10.61 16.37
CA THR A 337 -6.61 10.10 15.08
C THR A 337 -5.23 10.70 14.76
N VAL A 338 -5.03 12.01 14.96
CA VAL A 338 -3.73 12.68 14.81
C VAL A 338 -2.68 12.05 15.72
N LEU A 339 -3.01 11.87 17.01
CA LEU A 339 -2.09 11.27 17.98
C LEU A 339 -1.76 9.80 17.66
N THR A 340 -2.75 9.04 17.18
CA THR A 340 -2.54 7.67 16.72
C THR A 340 -1.53 7.62 15.57
N SER A 341 -1.71 8.48 14.57
CA SER A 341 -0.83 8.52 13.40
C SER A 341 0.59 8.96 13.73
N LEU A 342 0.75 9.90 14.68
CA LEU A 342 2.07 10.25 15.22
C LEU A 342 2.75 9.06 15.90
N GLY A 343 1.99 8.25 16.62
CA GLY A 343 2.53 7.06 17.30
C GLY A 343 2.88 5.91 16.33
N GLU A 344 2.19 5.79 15.20
CA GLU A 344 2.47 4.79 14.16
C GLU A 344 3.68 5.15 13.27
N GLY A 345 3.98 6.44 13.15
CA GLY A 345 5.01 6.96 12.24
C GLY A 345 6.39 6.36 12.41
N PRO A 346 6.95 6.24 13.63
CA PRO A 346 8.27 5.66 13.83
C PRO A 346 8.42 4.25 13.24
N TRP A 347 7.45 3.37 13.45
CA TRP A 347 7.46 2.04 12.84
C TRP A 347 7.44 2.08 11.30
N GLN A 348 6.64 2.96 10.72
CA GLN A 348 6.61 3.15 9.27
C GLN A 348 7.95 3.68 8.73
N GLY A 349 8.61 4.54 9.49
CA GLY A 349 9.86 5.19 9.09
C GLY A 349 11.08 4.28 9.14
N ASP A 350 11.15 3.36 10.10
CA ASP A 350 12.31 2.48 10.29
C ASP A 350 12.09 1.03 9.86
N MET A 351 10.90 0.70 9.39
CA MET A 351 10.49 -0.65 9.01
C MET A 351 11.48 -1.35 8.07
N SER A 352 11.99 -0.63 7.04
CA SER A 352 12.99 -1.17 6.13
C SER A 352 14.31 -1.50 6.84
N ALA A 353 14.71 -0.68 7.81
CA ALA A 353 15.90 -0.92 8.62
C ALA A 353 15.71 -2.14 9.53
N VAL A 354 14.53 -2.31 10.11
CA VAL A 354 14.20 -3.50 10.91
C VAL A 354 14.24 -4.77 10.05
N ILE A 355 13.72 -4.74 8.82
CA ILE A 355 13.82 -5.87 7.87
C ILE A 355 15.29 -6.20 7.57
N ALA A 356 16.12 -5.19 7.34
CA ALA A 356 17.56 -5.38 7.13
C ALA A 356 18.24 -6.04 8.36
N GLN A 357 17.85 -5.66 9.59
CA GLN A 357 18.31 -6.32 10.82
C GLN A 357 17.87 -7.79 10.91
N CYS A 358 16.71 -8.13 10.37
CA CYS A 358 16.26 -9.53 10.28
C CYS A 358 17.10 -10.34 9.29
N SER A 359 17.52 -9.73 8.17
CA SER A 359 18.44 -10.34 7.23
C SER A 359 19.81 -10.58 7.86
N GLU A 360 20.35 -9.59 8.55
CA GLU A 360 21.60 -9.69 9.33
C GLU A 360 21.51 -10.83 10.36
N HIS A 361 20.37 -10.97 11.05
CA HIS A 361 20.16 -12.07 12.00
C HIS A 361 20.25 -13.46 11.32
N THR A 362 19.68 -13.60 10.13
CA THR A 362 19.79 -14.83 9.34
C THR A 362 21.25 -15.09 8.94
N TYR A 363 21.96 -14.07 8.47
CA TYR A 363 23.37 -14.18 8.13
C TYR A 363 24.25 -14.61 9.32
N LEU A 364 24.10 -13.96 10.47
CA LEU A 364 24.85 -14.30 11.68
C LEU A 364 24.61 -15.75 12.17
N LYS A 365 23.44 -16.33 11.88
CA LYS A 365 23.10 -17.70 12.26
C LYS A 365 23.47 -18.76 11.23
N SER A 366 23.35 -18.46 9.96
CA SER A 366 23.44 -19.46 8.87
C SER A 366 24.65 -19.26 7.95
N GLY A 367 25.36 -18.14 8.07
CA GLY A 367 26.40 -17.75 7.13
C GLY A 367 25.90 -17.38 5.72
N LYS A 368 24.58 -17.37 5.49
CA LYS A 368 23.98 -17.15 4.17
C LYS A 368 23.24 -15.83 4.12
N ARG A 369 23.50 -15.04 3.08
CA ARG A 369 22.80 -13.76 2.83
C ARG A 369 21.55 -13.98 1.98
N ILE A 370 20.43 -13.42 2.41
CA ILE A 370 19.13 -13.47 1.71
C ILE A 370 18.43 -12.10 1.77
N ASP A 371 19.21 -11.01 1.66
CA ASP A 371 18.75 -9.63 1.88
C ASP A 371 17.52 -9.29 0.99
N GLY A 372 17.59 -9.54 -0.31
CA GLY A 372 16.48 -9.28 -1.22
C GLY A 372 15.24 -10.09 -0.88
N SER A 373 15.40 -11.39 -0.59
CA SER A 373 14.28 -12.27 -0.24
C SER A 373 13.61 -11.90 1.09
N MET A 374 14.35 -11.29 2.03
CA MET A 374 13.81 -10.85 3.32
C MET A 374 12.71 -9.78 3.14
N PHE A 375 12.84 -8.91 2.13
CA PHE A 375 11.82 -7.91 1.80
C PHE A 375 10.53 -8.48 1.20
N SER A 376 10.47 -9.76 0.88
CA SER A 376 9.24 -10.40 0.37
C SER A 376 8.07 -10.35 1.38
N CYS A 377 8.34 -10.14 2.68
CA CYS A 377 7.32 -9.93 3.69
C CYS A 377 6.40 -8.73 3.37
N THR A 378 6.94 -7.67 2.74
CA THR A 378 6.17 -6.49 2.36
C THR A 378 5.15 -6.82 1.28
N SER A 379 5.59 -7.50 0.21
CA SER A 379 4.71 -7.92 -0.89
C SER A 379 3.64 -8.90 -0.42
N LEU A 380 4.04 -9.86 0.42
CA LEU A 380 3.13 -10.85 1.00
C LEU A 380 2.05 -10.19 1.85
N GLY A 381 2.43 -9.22 2.69
CA GLY A 381 1.50 -8.45 3.50
C GLY A 381 0.52 -7.63 2.67
N VAL A 382 1.01 -6.88 1.68
CA VAL A 382 0.16 -6.05 0.80
C VAL A 382 -0.84 -6.90 0.03
N LYS A 383 -0.43 -8.01 -0.54
CA LYS A 383 -1.30 -8.88 -1.36
C LYS A 383 -2.31 -9.65 -0.53
N LEU A 384 -1.85 -10.38 0.48
CA LEU A 384 -2.74 -11.16 1.35
C LEU A 384 -3.60 -10.24 2.23
N GLY A 385 -2.98 -9.31 2.95
CA GLY A 385 -3.69 -8.44 3.86
C GLY A 385 -4.65 -7.50 3.15
N GLY A 386 -4.25 -6.89 2.03
CA GLY A 386 -5.10 -5.99 1.24
C GLY A 386 -6.28 -6.72 0.59
N GLY A 387 -6.04 -7.89 -0.03
CA GLY A 387 -7.09 -8.69 -0.65
C GLY A 387 -8.10 -9.21 0.36
N ILE A 388 -7.63 -9.86 1.43
CA ILE A 388 -8.48 -10.36 2.53
C ILE A 388 -9.20 -9.20 3.22
N GLY A 389 -8.55 -8.05 3.42
CA GLY A 389 -9.14 -6.91 4.09
C GLY A 389 -10.34 -6.34 3.35
N ILE A 390 -10.25 -6.19 2.03
CA ILE A 390 -11.37 -5.68 1.20
C ILE A 390 -12.50 -6.72 1.18
N ALA A 391 -12.19 -8.01 1.02
CA ALA A 391 -13.19 -9.08 1.06
C ALA A 391 -13.92 -9.13 2.41
N LEU A 392 -13.16 -9.07 3.50
CA LEU A 392 -13.70 -9.05 4.86
C LEU A 392 -14.65 -7.86 5.06
N SER A 393 -14.27 -6.67 4.55
CA SER A 393 -15.14 -5.50 4.61
C SER A 393 -16.47 -5.73 3.91
N GLY A 394 -16.45 -6.32 2.71
CA GLY A 394 -17.65 -6.64 1.94
C GLY A 394 -18.53 -7.68 2.63
N TRP A 395 -17.93 -8.76 3.14
CA TRP A 395 -18.65 -9.82 3.86
C TRP A 395 -19.31 -9.33 5.16
N MET A 396 -18.60 -8.51 5.93
CA MET A 396 -19.11 -7.95 7.17
C MET A 396 -20.31 -7.01 6.93
N LEU A 397 -20.24 -6.17 5.88
CA LEU A 397 -21.37 -5.35 5.46
C LEU A 397 -22.56 -6.22 5.04
N ASP A 398 -22.33 -7.25 4.22
CA ASP A 398 -23.38 -8.14 3.74
C ASP A 398 -24.08 -8.90 4.89
N ILE A 399 -23.30 -9.54 5.76
CA ILE A 399 -23.83 -10.30 6.93
C ILE A 399 -24.63 -9.39 7.87
N SER A 400 -24.24 -8.09 7.96
CA SER A 400 -24.96 -7.13 8.80
C SER A 400 -26.29 -6.66 8.23
N GLY A 401 -26.63 -7.06 7.00
CA GLY A 401 -27.85 -6.67 6.31
C GLY A 401 -27.76 -5.30 5.63
N TYR A 402 -26.56 -4.93 5.15
CA TYR A 402 -26.34 -3.66 4.46
C TYR A 402 -27.29 -3.50 3.25
N ILE A 403 -28.02 -2.39 3.20
CA ILE A 403 -28.94 -2.07 2.11
C ILE A 403 -28.15 -1.33 1.03
N ASN A 404 -27.99 -1.97 -0.14
CA ASN A 404 -27.17 -1.52 -1.26
C ASN A 404 -27.90 -0.47 -2.13
N LEU A 405 -28.31 0.64 -1.52
CA LEU A 405 -28.96 1.77 -2.17
C LEU A 405 -28.40 3.07 -1.61
N ASP A 406 -28.24 4.07 -2.45
CA ASP A 406 -27.77 5.38 -2.02
C ASP A 406 -28.82 6.05 -1.09
N ASN A 407 -28.35 6.66 -0.01
CA ASN A 407 -29.18 7.31 1.02
C ASN A 407 -30.22 6.39 1.71
N ALA A 408 -30.08 5.06 1.63
CA ALA A 408 -30.94 4.15 2.35
C ALA A 408 -30.73 4.26 3.87
N VAL A 409 -31.83 4.15 4.63
CA VAL A 409 -31.74 4.01 6.08
C VAL A 409 -31.24 2.60 6.38
N GLN A 410 -30.08 2.50 7.00
CA GLN A 410 -29.44 1.23 7.30
C GLN A 410 -30.02 0.63 8.59
N PRO A 411 -30.16 -0.71 8.69
CA PRO A 411 -30.60 -1.36 9.90
C PRO A 411 -29.59 -1.20 11.04
N ASP A 412 -30.07 -1.27 12.29
CA ASP A 412 -29.21 -1.12 13.49
C ASP A 412 -28.06 -2.14 13.53
N SER A 413 -28.29 -3.35 13.02
CA SER A 413 -27.25 -4.38 12.89
C SER A 413 -26.08 -3.90 12.00
N CYS A 414 -26.40 -3.20 10.92
CA CYS A 414 -25.41 -2.65 10.00
C CYS A 414 -24.69 -1.44 10.62
N ILE A 415 -25.41 -0.56 11.29
CA ILE A 415 -24.82 0.57 12.01
C ILE A 415 -23.84 0.07 13.08
N ASN A 416 -24.23 -0.90 13.90
CA ASN A 416 -23.35 -1.53 14.90
C ASN A 416 -22.13 -2.21 14.27
N MET A 417 -22.31 -2.85 13.10
CA MET A 417 -21.20 -3.43 12.35
C MET A 417 -20.22 -2.36 11.86
N MET A 418 -20.70 -1.20 11.40
CA MET A 418 -19.84 -0.07 11.00
C MET A 418 -19.03 0.47 12.18
N TYR A 419 -19.61 0.59 13.39
CA TYR A 419 -18.88 0.90 14.62
C TYR A 419 -17.79 -0.13 14.88
N PHE A 420 -18.11 -1.43 14.77
CA PHE A 420 -17.14 -2.49 14.99
C PHE A 420 -16.00 -2.45 13.97
N MET A 421 -16.32 -2.31 12.68
CA MET A 421 -15.33 -2.30 11.59
C MET A 421 -14.41 -1.09 11.65
N TYR A 422 -14.93 0.11 11.88
CA TYR A 422 -14.16 1.35 11.81
C TYR A 422 -13.42 1.68 13.11
N LEU A 423 -14.00 1.35 14.28
CA LEU A 423 -13.42 1.71 15.58
C LEU A 423 -12.72 0.53 16.25
N TRP A 424 -13.38 -0.63 16.36
CA TRP A 424 -12.86 -1.74 17.17
C TRP A 424 -11.87 -2.63 16.43
N LEU A 425 -12.10 -2.99 15.17
CA LEU A 425 -11.18 -3.84 14.44
C LEU A 425 -9.79 -3.21 14.28
N PRO A 426 -9.64 -1.92 13.88
CA PRO A 426 -8.34 -1.26 13.87
C PRO A 426 -7.65 -1.27 15.24
N PHE A 427 -8.40 -1.06 16.32
CA PHE A 427 -7.86 -1.13 17.69
C PHE A 427 -7.37 -2.54 18.05
N ILE A 428 -8.14 -3.58 17.72
CA ILE A 428 -7.75 -4.99 17.97
C ILE A 428 -6.45 -5.31 17.19
N PHE A 429 -6.37 -4.90 15.93
CA PHE A 429 -5.15 -5.10 15.12
C PHE A 429 -3.96 -4.36 15.72
N ASP A 430 -4.13 -3.12 16.19
CA ASP A 430 -3.07 -2.34 16.84
C ASP A 430 -2.60 -2.99 18.16
N ILE A 431 -3.49 -3.60 18.94
CA ILE A 431 -3.11 -4.40 20.11
C ILE A 431 -2.19 -5.55 19.70
N ILE A 432 -2.60 -6.34 18.71
CA ILE A 432 -1.84 -7.50 18.26
C ILE A 432 -0.46 -7.06 17.72
N ILE A 433 -0.42 -5.99 16.92
CA ILE A 433 0.84 -5.42 16.42
C ILE A 433 1.72 -4.95 17.59
N THR A 434 1.18 -4.26 18.58
CA THR A 434 1.91 -3.80 19.77
C THR A 434 2.52 -4.96 20.55
N VAL A 435 1.75 -6.06 20.70
CA VAL A 435 2.26 -7.28 21.34
C VAL A 435 3.42 -7.86 20.53
N ILE A 436 3.26 -8.01 19.21
CA ILE A 436 4.33 -8.55 18.35
C ILE A 436 5.58 -7.65 18.38
N LEU A 437 5.41 -6.33 18.29
CA LEU A 437 6.52 -5.36 18.39
C LEU A 437 7.25 -5.45 19.73
N SER A 438 6.54 -5.82 20.81
CA SER A 438 7.17 -6.02 22.12
C SER A 438 8.12 -7.23 22.17
N PHE A 439 8.02 -8.16 21.23
CA PHE A 439 8.90 -9.31 21.06
C PHE A 439 9.89 -9.16 19.90
N LEU A 440 9.76 -8.10 19.09
CA LEU A 440 10.60 -7.86 17.90
C LEU A 440 11.94 -7.20 18.28
N ASN A 441 12.71 -7.84 19.14
CA ASN A 441 13.98 -7.34 19.71
C ASN A 441 15.22 -7.78 18.89
N VAL A 442 15.12 -7.78 17.57
CA VAL A 442 16.16 -8.28 16.64
C VAL A 442 17.51 -7.57 16.81
N GLU A 443 17.50 -6.23 17.06
CA GLU A 443 18.74 -5.47 17.30
C GLU A 443 19.55 -6.03 18.47
N SER A 444 18.89 -6.24 19.61
CA SER A 444 19.54 -6.79 20.80
C SER A 444 20.01 -8.23 20.59
N ALA A 445 19.25 -9.02 19.80
CA ALA A 445 19.64 -10.39 19.46
C ALA A 445 20.90 -10.41 18.58
N ASN A 446 21.01 -9.50 17.60
CA ASN A 446 22.17 -9.39 16.73
C ASN A 446 23.41 -8.93 17.50
N MET A 447 23.28 -7.97 18.43
CA MET A 447 24.38 -7.55 19.28
C MET A 447 24.96 -8.73 20.09
N LYS A 448 24.10 -9.51 20.74
CA LYS A 448 24.54 -10.69 21.52
C LYS A 448 25.21 -11.75 20.63
N LEU A 449 24.73 -11.97 19.42
CA LEU A 449 25.37 -12.92 18.49
C LEU A 449 26.76 -12.44 18.06
N LYS A 450 26.94 -11.15 17.79
CA LYS A 450 28.25 -10.57 17.45
C LYS A 450 29.24 -10.64 18.62
N GLU A 451 28.81 -10.33 19.83
CA GLU A 451 29.64 -10.46 21.04
C GLU A 451 30.11 -11.91 21.25
N ASN A 452 29.21 -12.88 21.06
CA ASN A 452 29.55 -14.30 21.18
C ASN A 452 30.55 -14.76 20.12
N MET A 453 30.46 -14.23 18.89
CA MET A 453 31.40 -14.54 17.81
C MET A 453 32.78 -13.89 17.99
N GLN A 454 32.87 -12.76 18.69
CA GLN A 454 34.15 -12.11 19.04
C GLN A 454 34.87 -12.78 20.22
N ASN A 455 34.12 -13.51 21.03
CA ASN A 455 34.68 -14.21 22.22
C ASN A 455 35.04 -15.68 21.93
N GLN A 456 34.78 -16.16 20.70
CA GLN A 456 35.25 -17.46 20.17
C GLN A 456 36.47 -17.27 19.29
#